data_58017091c20e08b364a0c56c1ae07355
#
_entry.id   58017091c20e08b364a0c56c1ae07355
#
_cell.length_a   1.000
_cell.length_b   1.000
_cell.length_c   1.000
_cell.angle_alpha   90.00
_cell.angle_beta   90.00
_cell.angle_gamma   90.00
#
_symmetry.space_group_name_H-M   'P 1'
#
loop_
_entity.id
_entity.type
_entity.pdbx_description
1 polymer ?
#
loop_
_entity_poly.entity_id
_entity_poly.type
_entity_poly.pdbx_seq_one_letter_code
_entity_poly.pdbx_strand_id
1 'polypeptide(L)'
;FEQGRAAGDVTYYKDSAGTSAVVGCLLRTPYYDESLTVNVRHILALTEQHESADGARAQAQQWYDAWLAGEKTEESFAAMAKEKSEDGGSASGGGLYQNVTPGQMVDAFNNWCFDAARQSGDTGLVDTSYGTHIMYFSSFGLPRWKAQARTELIAKDYQKDLAAFSEKYELKENEELLNKIDM
;
A
#
# COMPACT_ATOMS: atom_id res chain seq x y z
N PHE A 1 -6.82 25.49 2.59
CA PHE A 1 -7.34 25.77 3.95
C PHE A 1 -7.02 27.23 4.26
N GLU A 2 -8.07 28.07 4.39
CA GLU A 2 -7.88 29.44 4.84
C GLU A 2 -7.50 29.44 6.33
N GLN A 3 -6.50 30.23 6.68
CA GLN A 3 -6.10 30.44 8.07
C GLN A 3 -7.26 31.07 8.86
N GLY A 4 -7.51 30.60 10.08
CA GLY A 4 -8.48 31.17 10.99
C GLY A 4 -9.85 30.48 11.06
N ARG A 5 -10.06 29.34 10.39
CA ARG A 5 -11.27 28.55 10.54
C ARG A 5 -11.28 27.72 11.83
N ALA A 6 -12.45 27.65 12.46
CA ALA A 6 -12.69 26.90 13.70
C ALA A 6 -13.62 25.71 13.45
N ALA A 7 -13.59 24.74 14.36
CA ALA A 7 -14.56 23.66 14.34
C ALA A 7 -16.00 24.20 14.44
N GLY A 8 -16.87 23.70 13.59
CA GLY A 8 -18.24 24.18 13.43
C GLY A 8 -18.44 25.18 12.28
N ASP A 9 -17.37 25.74 11.71
CA ASP A 9 -17.48 26.61 10.55
C ASP A 9 -18.10 25.89 9.36
N VAL A 10 -19.09 26.53 8.75
CA VAL A 10 -19.80 26.02 7.58
C VAL A 10 -19.46 26.88 6.36
N THR A 11 -19.22 26.25 5.25
CA THR A 11 -19.01 26.93 3.97
C THR A 11 -19.77 26.20 2.87
N TYR A 12 -20.03 26.88 1.77
CA TYR A 12 -20.57 26.24 0.58
C TYR A 12 -19.72 26.61 -0.64
N TYR A 13 -19.67 25.69 -1.57
CA TYR A 13 -19.03 25.88 -2.87
C TYR A 13 -20.06 25.55 -3.95
N LYS A 14 -20.14 26.39 -4.98
CA LYS A 14 -20.90 26.12 -6.21
C LYS A 14 -19.91 25.87 -7.33
N ASP A 15 -20.21 24.91 -8.20
CA ASP A 15 -19.43 24.72 -9.41
C ASP A 15 -19.54 25.95 -10.33
N SER A 16 -18.62 26.08 -11.28
CA SER A 16 -18.59 27.20 -12.23
C SER A 16 -19.80 27.28 -13.13
N ALA A 17 -20.52 26.16 -13.33
CA ALA A 17 -21.75 26.08 -14.12
C ALA A 17 -23.02 26.36 -13.27
N GLY A 18 -22.89 26.43 -11.96
CA GLY A 18 -24.02 26.64 -11.03
C GLY A 18 -24.99 25.45 -10.93
N THR A 19 -24.57 24.28 -11.43
CA THR A 19 -25.41 23.07 -11.49
C THR A 19 -25.33 22.24 -10.24
N SER A 20 -24.28 22.41 -9.44
CA SER A 20 -24.11 21.70 -8.17
C SER A 20 -23.61 22.64 -7.05
N ALA A 21 -23.97 22.31 -5.82
CA ALA A 21 -23.48 22.98 -4.63
C ALA A 21 -23.05 21.95 -3.58
N VAL A 22 -21.90 22.15 -2.98
CA VAL A 22 -21.37 21.33 -1.89
C VAL A 22 -21.36 22.19 -0.62
N VAL A 23 -21.96 21.70 0.45
CA VAL A 23 -21.90 22.32 1.78
C VAL A 23 -20.89 21.53 2.60
N GLY A 24 -19.87 22.20 3.10
CA GLY A 24 -18.83 21.63 3.97
C GLY A 24 -18.91 22.21 5.38
N CYS A 25 -18.85 21.34 6.39
CA CYS A 25 -18.72 21.74 7.78
C CYS A 25 -17.34 21.27 8.29
N LEU A 26 -16.56 22.18 8.89
CA LEU A 26 -15.31 21.83 9.52
C LEU A 26 -15.60 21.18 10.88
N LEU A 27 -15.43 19.86 10.97
CA LEU A 27 -15.72 19.12 12.21
C LEU A 27 -14.63 19.34 13.28
N ARG A 28 -13.39 19.55 12.85
CA ARG A 28 -12.23 19.82 13.74
C ARG A 28 -11.15 20.60 12.98
N THR A 29 -10.34 21.34 13.71
CA THR A 29 -9.17 21.99 13.15
C THR A 29 -8.17 20.95 12.60
N PRO A 30 -7.39 21.29 11.56
CA PRO A 30 -6.32 20.44 11.08
C PRO A 30 -5.37 20.04 12.22
N TYR A 31 -4.97 18.77 12.24
CA TYR A 31 -4.02 18.24 13.21
C TYR A 31 -3.08 17.24 12.52
N TYR A 32 -1.91 17.06 13.09
CA TYR A 32 -1.00 16.01 12.64
C TYR A 32 -1.43 14.67 13.24
N ASP A 33 -1.70 13.70 12.39
CA ASP A 33 -2.00 12.34 12.82
C ASP A 33 -0.67 11.64 13.14
N GLU A 34 -0.34 11.58 14.45
CA GLU A 34 0.89 10.97 14.96
C GLU A 34 0.80 9.44 15.09
N SER A 35 -0.34 8.82 14.72
CA SER A 35 -0.44 7.36 14.68
C SER A 35 0.64 6.78 13.77
N LEU A 36 1.31 5.73 14.22
CA LEU A 36 2.39 5.12 13.46
C LEU A 36 1.82 4.29 12.31
N THR A 37 2.48 4.36 11.19
CA THR A 37 2.36 3.36 10.12
C THR A 37 3.16 2.11 10.50
N VAL A 38 3.04 1.04 9.73
CA VAL A 38 3.81 -0.18 9.94
C VAL A 38 4.52 -0.60 8.66
N ASN A 39 5.64 -1.27 8.82
CA ASN A 39 6.36 -1.95 7.75
C ASN A 39 6.20 -3.45 7.96
N VAL A 40 5.70 -4.14 6.96
CA VAL A 40 5.45 -5.58 7.03
C VAL A 40 5.93 -6.26 5.76
N ARG A 41 6.33 -7.52 5.88
CA ARG A 41 6.47 -8.41 4.74
C ARG A 41 5.36 -9.43 4.74
N HIS A 42 4.99 -9.88 3.55
CA HIS A 42 4.07 -11.00 3.45
C HIS A 42 4.42 -11.93 2.29
N ILE A 43 3.97 -13.15 2.40
CA ILE A 43 3.98 -14.15 1.34
C ILE A 43 2.54 -14.58 1.15
N LEU A 44 2.03 -14.49 -0.06
CA LEU A 44 0.64 -14.84 -0.37
C LEU A 44 0.59 -16.16 -1.12
N ALA A 45 -0.25 -17.08 -0.62
CA ALA A 45 -0.76 -18.19 -1.38
C ALA A 45 -2.18 -17.84 -1.86
N LEU A 46 -2.35 -17.61 -3.17
CA LEU A 46 -3.61 -17.20 -3.78
C LEU A 46 -4.60 -18.36 -3.83
N THR A 47 -5.84 -18.10 -3.42
CA THR A 47 -6.90 -19.14 -3.55
C THR A 47 -7.06 -19.62 -4.99
N GLU A 48 -6.90 -18.74 -5.96
CA GLU A 48 -7.03 -19.06 -7.40
C GLU A 48 -5.95 -20.02 -7.91
N GLN A 49 -4.80 -20.09 -7.24
CA GLN A 49 -3.68 -20.96 -7.59
C GLN A 49 -3.76 -22.36 -6.93
N HIS A 50 -4.63 -22.52 -5.93
CA HIS A 50 -4.65 -23.71 -5.04
C HIS A 50 -6.02 -24.38 -4.91
N GLU A 51 -6.84 -24.35 -5.96
CA GLU A 51 -8.15 -25.02 -6.06
C GLU A 51 -9.21 -24.54 -5.02
N SER A 52 -8.80 -24.15 -3.83
CA SER A 52 -9.68 -23.70 -2.73
C SER A 52 -8.93 -22.85 -1.70
N ALA A 53 -9.67 -22.18 -0.82
CA ALA A 53 -9.11 -21.46 0.31
C ALA A 53 -8.34 -22.40 1.27
N ASP A 54 -8.85 -23.61 1.47
CA ASP A 54 -8.15 -24.63 2.30
C ASP A 54 -6.84 -25.08 1.63
N GLY A 55 -6.81 -25.20 0.31
CA GLY A 55 -5.60 -25.49 -0.46
C GLY A 55 -4.56 -24.38 -0.33
N ALA A 56 -4.96 -23.12 -0.50
CA ALA A 56 -4.09 -21.96 -0.29
C ALA A 56 -3.55 -21.90 1.14
N ARG A 57 -4.40 -22.19 2.13
CA ARG A 57 -3.98 -22.24 3.53
C ARG A 57 -2.98 -23.35 3.81
N ALA A 58 -3.22 -24.54 3.27
CA ALA A 58 -2.29 -25.67 3.41
C ALA A 58 -0.93 -25.36 2.78
N GLN A 59 -0.91 -24.71 1.63
CA GLN A 59 0.31 -24.28 0.95
C GLN A 59 1.05 -23.20 1.75
N ALA A 60 0.35 -22.18 2.23
CA ALA A 60 0.93 -21.15 3.10
C ALA A 60 1.52 -21.76 4.38
N GLN A 61 0.80 -22.71 5.01
CA GLN A 61 1.31 -23.40 6.20
C GLN A 61 2.59 -24.17 5.89
N GLN A 62 2.66 -24.87 4.77
CA GLN A 62 3.87 -25.60 4.36
C GLN A 62 5.06 -24.66 4.17
N TRP A 63 4.88 -23.51 3.52
CA TRP A 63 5.93 -22.52 3.36
C TRP A 63 6.36 -21.91 4.71
N TYR A 64 5.38 -21.62 5.56
CA TYR A 64 5.65 -21.07 6.89
C TYR A 64 6.43 -22.04 7.76
N ASP A 65 6.05 -23.33 7.78
CA ASP A 65 6.77 -24.37 8.53
C ASP A 65 8.21 -24.54 8.01
N ALA A 66 8.40 -24.48 6.68
CA ALA A 66 9.73 -24.54 6.09
C ALA A 66 10.60 -23.35 6.52
N TRP A 67 10.03 -22.13 6.56
CA TRP A 67 10.74 -20.96 7.06
C TRP A 67 11.04 -21.07 8.57
N LEU A 68 10.08 -21.55 9.36
CA LEU A 68 10.27 -21.80 10.81
C LEU A 68 11.31 -22.86 11.11
N ALA A 69 11.56 -23.79 10.20
CA ALA A 69 12.64 -24.78 10.32
C ALA A 69 14.03 -24.21 9.94
N GLY A 70 14.07 -23.06 9.28
CA GLY A 70 15.29 -22.38 8.81
C GLY A 70 15.82 -21.31 9.75
N GLU A 71 16.42 -20.26 9.16
CA GLU A 71 17.10 -19.19 9.90
C GLU A 71 16.16 -18.24 10.66
N LYS A 72 14.91 -18.14 10.27
CA LYS A 72 13.87 -17.26 10.88
C LYS A 72 14.25 -15.78 10.92
N THR A 73 15.06 -15.35 9.95
CA THR A 73 15.43 -13.93 9.81
C THR A 73 14.50 -13.20 8.84
N GLU A 74 14.48 -11.87 8.90
CA GLU A 74 13.73 -11.07 7.92
C GLU A 74 14.29 -11.26 6.51
N GLU A 75 15.59 -11.42 6.38
CA GLU A 75 16.28 -11.67 5.10
C GLU A 75 15.86 -13.01 4.49
N SER A 76 15.80 -14.08 5.29
CA SER A 76 15.33 -15.39 4.83
C SER A 76 13.85 -15.37 4.47
N PHE A 77 13.03 -14.58 5.19
CA PHE A 77 11.65 -14.34 4.84
C PHE A 77 11.50 -13.61 3.50
N ALA A 78 12.29 -12.54 3.30
CA ALA A 78 12.31 -11.80 2.05
C ALA A 78 12.78 -12.65 0.86
N ALA A 79 13.74 -13.54 1.06
CA ALA A 79 14.19 -14.48 0.04
C ALA A 79 13.08 -15.47 -0.35
N MET A 80 12.39 -16.03 0.64
CA MET A 80 11.23 -16.90 0.41
C MET A 80 10.08 -16.15 -0.28
N ALA A 81 9.81 -14.90 0.09
CA ALA A 81 8.79 -14.08 -0.56
C ALA A 81 9.08 -13.90 -2.06
N LYS A 82 10.33 -13.64 -2.43
CA LYS A 82 10.74 -13.53 -3.85
C LYS A 82 10.56 -14.82 -4.63
N GLU A 83 10.74 -15.95 -3.98
CA GLU A 83 10.69 -17.28 -4.61
C GLU A 83 9.27 -17.85 -4.67
N LYS A 84 8.48 -17.66 -3.61
CA LYS A 84 7.22 -18.39 -3.40
C LYS A 84 5.97 -17.52 -3.45
N SER A 85 6.07 -16.20 -3.14
CA SER A 85 4.88 -15.36 -3.04
C SER A 85 4.21 -15.19 -4.39
N GLU A 86 2.90 -15.40 -4.39
CA GLU A 86 2.03 -15.23 -5.56
C GLU A 86 1.45 -13.80 -5.63
N ASP A 87 1.86 -12.90 -4.72
CA ASP A 87 1.55 -11.49 -4.81
C ASP A 87 2.48 -10.78 -5.81
N GLY A 88 2.01 -10.60 -7.04
CA GLY A 88 2.77 -9.90 -8.09
C GLY A 88 3.17 -8.46 -7.75
N GLY A 89 2.51 -7.83 -6.77
CA GLY A 89 2.78 -6.45 -6.36
C GLY A 89 4.01 -6.30 -5.46
N SER A 90 4.29 -7.29 -4.61
CA SER A 90 5.34 -7.18 -3.60
C SER A 90 6.41 -8.28 -3.64
N ALA A 91 6.14 -9.41 -4.30
CA ALA A 91 7.05 -10.56 -4.33
C ALA A 91 8.48 -10.19 -4.73
N SER A 92 8.66 -9.42 -5.82
CA SER A 92 9.98 -8.99 -6.30
C SER A 92 10.74 -8.13 -5.28
N GLY A 93 10.02 -7.37 -4.43
CA GLY A 93 10.54 -6.60 -3.30
C GLY A 93 10.74 -7.42 -2.02
N GLY A 94 10.59 -8.75 -2.06
CA GLY A 94 10.66 -9.61 -0.88
C GLY A 94 9.43 -9.48 0.02
N GLY A 95 8.27 -9.25 -0.58
CA GLY A 95 6.99 -9.13 0.10
C GLY A 95 6.82 -7.87 0.94
N LEU A 96 7.64 -6.83 0.74
CA LEU A 96 7.67 -5.64 1.60
C LEU A 96 6.58 -4.62 1.24
N TYR A 97 5.76 -4.26 2.23
CA TYR A 97 4.93 -3.07 2.25
C TYR A 97 5.45 -2.10 3.31
N GLN A 98 5.77 -0.88 2.89
CA GLN A 98 6.29 0.18 3.77
C GLN A 98 5.23 1.23 4.09
N ASN A 99 5.25 1.72 5.32
CA ASN A 99 4.36 2.78 5.80
C ASN A 99 2.86 2.48 5.55
N VAL A 100 2.47 1.22 5.76
CA VAL A 100 1.06 0.83 5.70
C VAL A 100 0.29 1.63 6.75
N THR A 101 -0.82 2.24 6.34
CA THR A 101 -1.69 3.03 7.23
C THR A 101 -2.90 2.22 7.67
N PRO A 102 -3.47 2.49 8.87
CA PRO A 102 -4.72 1.85 9.28
C PRO A 102 -5.83 2.00 8.24
N GLY A 103 -6.48 0.90 7.89
CA GLY A 103 -7.57 0.86 6.90
C GLY A 103 -7.13 0.85 5.43
N GLN A 104 -5.84 0.75 5.15
CA GLN A 104 -5.31 0.66 3.79
C GLN A 104 -5.46 -0.75 3.20
N MET A 105 -5.37 -1.78 4.03
CA MET A 105 -5.44 -3.18 3.64
C MET A 105 -6.80 -3.78 4.01
N VAL A 106 -7.11 -4.97 3.47
CA VAL A 106 -8.30 -5.73 3.87
C VAL A 106 -8.31 -6.01 5.37
N ASP A 107 -9.50 -6.11 5.96
CA ASP A 107 -9.71 -6.10 7.41
C ASP A 107 -8.82 -7.08 8.19
N ALA A 108 -8.74 -8.34 7.75
CA ALA A 108 -7.96 -9.35 8.45
C ALA A 108 -6.46 -9.01 8.46
N PHE A 109 -5.91 -8.58 7.32
CA PHE A 109 -4.53 -8.13 7.19
C PHE A 109 -4.28 -6.89 8.04
N ASN A 110 -5.18 -5.89 7.94
CA ASN A 110 -5.11 -4.65 8.72
C ASN A 110 -5.11 -4.93 10.22
N ASN A 111 -6.05 -5.74 10.70
CA ASN A 111 -6.18 -6.07 12.13
C ASN A 111 -4.93 -6.79 12.67
N TRP A 112 -4.34 -7.67 11.86
CA TRP A 112 -3.08 -8.31 12.24
C TRP A 112 -1.95 -7.29 12.36
N CYS A 113 -1.81 -6.37 11.40
CA CYS A 113 -0.76 -5.35 11.39
C CYS A 113 -0.85 -4.37 12.56
N PHE A 114 -2.07 -3.99 12.96
CA PHE A 114 -2.32 -2.94 13.96
C PHE A 114 -2.78 -3.47 15.32
N ASP A 115 -2.55 -4.75 15.59
CA ASP A 115 -2.71 -5.30 16.94
C ASP A 115 -1.73 -4.58 17.90
N ALA A 116 -2.26 -4.08 19.01
CA ALA A 116 -1.49 -3.29 19.98
C ALA A 116 -0.32 -4.05 20.64
N ALA A 117 -0.36 -5.39 20.61
CA ALA A 117 0.71 -6.24 21.14
C ALA A 117 1.81 -6.54 20.12
N ARG A 118 1.68 -6.09 18.86
CA ARG A 118 2.59 -6.43 17.78
C ARG A 118 4.01 -5.92 18.02
N GLN A 119 4.99 -6.78 17.78
CA GLN A 119 6.42 -6.48 17.92
C GLN A 119 7.19 -6.87 16.66
N SER A 120 8.36 -6.21 16.45
CA SER A 120 9.25 -6.58 15.34
C SER A 120 9.69 -8.04 15.46
N GLY A 121 9.59 -8.76 14.35
CA GLY A 121 9.85 -10.20 14.29
C GLY A 121 8.62 -11.08 14.49
N ASP A 122 7.47 -10.51 14.86
CA ASP A 122 6.22 -11.27 14.94
C ASP A 122 5.82 -11.81 13.56
N THR A 123 5.36 -13.06 13.55
CA THR A 123 4.89 -13.74 12.34
C THR A 123 3.57 -14.46 12.59
N GLY A 124 2.86 -14.76 11.51
CA GLY A 124 1.60 -15.51 11.61
C GLY A 124 0.92 -15.69 10.26
N LEU A 125 -0.13 -16.50 10.25
CA LEU A 125 -0.98 -16.72 9.08
C LEU A 125 -2.24 -15.87 9.20
N VAL A 126 -2.62 -15.25 8.09
CA VAL A 126 -3.83 -14.42 7.97
C VAL A 126 -4.60 -14.82 6.73
N ASP A 127 -5.83 -15.27 6.91
CA ASP A 127 -6.73 -15.59 5.82
C ASP A 127 -7.48 -14.34 5.36
N THR A 128 -7.55 -14.14 4.05
CA THR A 128 -8.28 -13.05 3.40
C THR A 128 -9.11 -13.58 2.24
N SER A 129 -9.87 -12.69 1.60
CA SER A 129 -10.59 -13.04 0.37
C SER A 129 -9.69 -13.38 -0.82
N TYR A 130 -8.41 -13.01 -0.78
CA TYR A 130 -7.43 -13.32 -1.84
C TYR A 130 -6.76 -14.67 -1.63
N GLY A 131 -6.65 -15.12 -0.40
CA GLY A 131 -5.92 -16.32 -0.02
C GLY A 131 -5.34 -16.21 1.38
N THR A 132 -4.35 -17.04 1.69
CA THR A 132 -3.66 -17.02 2.98
C THR A 132 -2.32 -16.31 2.87
N HIS A 133 -2.13 -15.32 3.73
CA HIS A 133 -0.88 -14.57 3.87
C HIS A 133 -0.06 -15.14 5.02
N ILE A 134 1.24 -15.35 4.78
CA ILE A 134 2.23 -15.47 5.85
C ILE A 134 2.72 -14.06 6.12
N MET A 135 2.61 -13.60 7.34
CA MET A 135 2.95 -12.24 7.75
C MET A 135 4.25 -12.20 8.54
N TYR A 136 5.02 -11.15 8.34
CA TYR A 136 6.19 -10.80 9.14
C TYR A 136 6.15 -9.31 9.48
N PHE A 137 6.13 -8.97 10.75
CA PHE A 137 6.14 -7.58 11.21
C PHE A 137 7.59 -7.07 11.30
N SER A 138 8.00 -6.21 10.35
CA SER A 138 9.37 -5.69 10.31
C SER A 138 9.59 -4.60 11.36
N SER A 139 8.74 -3.57 11.35
CA SER A 139 8.88 -2.44 12.28
C SER A 139 7.68 -1.50 12.24
N PHE A 140 7.61 -0.61 13.23
CA PHE A 140 6.80 0.60 13.06
C PHE A 140 7.45 1.53 12.05
N GLY A 141 6.61 2.22 11.26
CA GLY A 141 7.03 3.15 10.24
C GLY A 141 6.94 4.61 10.71
N LEU A 142 6.83 5.52 9.75
CA LEU A 142 6.68 6.96 10.03
C LEU A 142 5.31 7.25 10.65
N PRO A 143 5.17 8.35 11.43
CA PRO A 143 3.86 8.91 11.72
C PRO A 143 3.06 9.13 10.43
N ARG A 144 1.75 8.85 10.47
CA ARG A 144 0.87 8.86 9.29
C ARG A 144 0.97 10.15 8.49
N TRP A 145 0.96 11.30 9.17
CA TRP A 145 1.09 12.58 8.49
C TRP A 145 2.42 12.74 7.74
N LYS A 146 3.53 12.20 8.31
CA LYS A 146 4.85 12.23 7.65
C LYS A 146 4.91 11.30 6.44
N ALA A 147 4.33 10.10 6.57
CA ALA A 147 4.24 9.14 5.46
C ALA A 147 3.45 9.74 4.29
N GLN A 148 2.32 10.38 4.58
CA GLN A 148 1.48 11.05 3.60
C GLN A 148 2.20 12.23 2.94
N ALA A 149 2.78 13.14 3.73
CA ALA A 149 3.54 14.28 3.22
C ALA A 149 4.72 13.85 2.34
N ARG A 150 5.42 12.76 2.71
CA ARG A 150 6.50 12.19 1.90
C ARG A 150 5.99 11.72 0.54
N THR A 151 4.88 11.00 0.51
CA THR A 151 4.27 10.50 -0.75
C THR A 151 3.88 11.66 -1.66
N GLU A 152 3.25 12.70 -1.11
CA GLU A 152 2.85 13.89 -1.87
C GLU A 152 4.05 14.68 -2.42
N LEU A 153 5.12 14.83 -1.62
CA LEU A 153 6.34 15.49 -2.05
C LEU A 153 7.03 14.73 -3.19
N ILE A 154 7.16 13.40 -3.06
CA ILE A 154 7.74 12.55 -4.13
C ILE A 154 6.92 12.68 -5.41
N ALA A 155 5.59 12.63 -5.32
CA ALA A 155 4.72 12.76 -6.48
C ALA A 155 4.88 14.14 -7.15
N LYS A 156 5.00 15.21 -6.35
CA LYS A 156 5.20 16.58 -6.84
C LYS A 156 6.56 16.75 -7.53
N ASP A 157 7.62 16.23 -6.94
CA ASP A 157 8.96 16.28 -7.52
C ASP A 157 9.02 15.48 -8.83
N TYR A 158 8.42 14.28 -8.86
CA TYR A 158 8.30 13.47 -10.08
C TYR A 158 7.58 14.22 -11.20
N GLN A 159 6.45 14.90 -10.91
CA GLN A 159 5.72 15.68 -11.92
C GLN A 159 6.56 16.86 -12.45
N LYS A 160 7.32 17.51 -11.58
CA LYS A 160 8.23 18.60 -11.95
C LYS A 160 9.35 18.09 -12.89
N ASP A 161 9.96 16.95 -12.52
CA ASP A 161 11.03 16.36 -13.33
C ASP A 161 10.50 15.87 -14.69
N LEU A 162 9.29 15.28 -14.72
CA LEU A 162 8.63 14.85 -15.93
C LEU A 162 8.32 16.04 -16.87
N ALA A 163 7.83 17.16 -16.31
CA ALA A 163 7.58 18.38 -17.08
C ALA A 163 8.88 18.94 -17.69
N ALA A 164 9.95 19.03 -16.88
CA ALA A 164 11.26 19.46 -17.36
C ALA A 164 11.85 18.52 -18.43
N PHE A 165 11.60 17.23 -18.31
CA PHE A 165 11.99 16.24 -19.32
C PHE A 165 11.20 16.43 -20.62
N SER A 166 9.89 16.65 -20.54
CA SER A 166 9.02 16.86 -21.71
C SER A 166 9.37 18.14 -22.46
N GLU A 167 9.79 19.20 -21.77
CA GLU A 167 10.28 20.43 -22.41
C GLU A 167 11.60 20.22 -23.17
N LYS A 168 12.43 19.29 -22.69
CA LYS A 168 13.74 19.01 -23.30
C LYS A 168 13.68 18.06 -24.49
N TYR A 169 12.69 17.18 -24.54
CA TYR A 169 12.57 16.15 -25.55
C TYR A 169 11.21 16.25 -26.27
N GLU A 170 11.22 16.67 -27.54
CA GLU A 170 10.02 16.59 -28.36
C GLU A 170 9.64 15.13 -28.63
N LEU A 171 8.43 14.76 -28.27
CA LEU A 171 7.83 13.50 -28.70
C LEU A 171 7.52 13.58 -30.18
N LYS A 172 8.23 12.82 -31.01
CA LYS A 172 7.89 12.64 -32.43
C LYS A 172 7.07 11.37 -32.56
N GLU A 173 5.82 11.52 -32.94
CA GLU A 173 4.98 10.39 -33.29
C GLU A 173 5.56 9.70 -34.53
N ASN A 174 5.74 8.40 -34.47
CA ASN A 174 6.14 7.60 -35.61
C ASN A 174 4.88 7.06 -36.29
N GLU A 175 4.33 7.86 -37.19
CA GLU A 175 3.11 7.54 -37.96
C GLU A 175 3.19 6.18 -38.67
N GLU A 176 4.39 5.77 -39.09
CA GLU A 176 4.61 4.51 -39.79
C GLU A 176 4.43 3.29 -38.85
N LEU A 177 4.73 3.45 -37.57
CA LEU A 177 4.49 2.44 -36.55
C LEU A 177 3.03 2.45 -36.04
N LEU A 178 2.43 3.64 -35.93
CA LEU A 178 1.03 3.77 -35.51
C LEU A 178 0.08 3.11 -36.51
N ASN A 179 0.33 3.32 -37.83
CA ASN A 179 -0.47 2.69 -38.88
C ASN A 179 -0.33 1.15 -38.99
N LYS A 180 0.65 0.56 -38.31
CA LYS A 180 0.82 -0.91 -38.22
C LYS A 180 0.07 -1.54 -37.04
N ILE A 181 -0.41 -0.74 -36.07
CA ILE A 181 -1.12 -1.20 -34.87
C ILE A 181 -2.63 -1.28 -35.12
N ASP A 182 -3.15 -0.52 -36.10
CA ASP A 182 -4.57 -0.46 -36.45
C ASP A 182 -5.02 -1.49 -37.51
N MET A 183 -4.28 -2.57 -37.75
CA MET A 183 -4.66 -3.67 -38.63
C MET A 183 -4.85 -4.96 -37.78
#